data_6edd43c04101b2de34435a20228474a8
#
_entry.id   6edd43c04101b2de34435a20228474a8
#
_cell.length_a   1.000
_cell.length_b   1.000
_cell.length_c   1.000
_cell.angle_alpha   90.00
_cell.angle_beta   90.00
_cell.angle_gamma   90.00
#
_symmetry.space_group_name_H-M   'P 1'
#
loop_
_entity.id
_entity.type
_entity.pdbx_description
1 polymer ?
#
loop_
_entity_poly.entity_id
_entity_poly.type
_entity_poly.pdbx_seq_one_letter_code
_entity_poly.pdbx_strand_id
1 'polypeptide(L)'
;MANIAQTLRDARRRLAGLHDAQLSAELLLARALGCTRSALYSAPEKALEPGEATEFDRLIDARSSGHPLGYLLGQAEFWSLSLLVSPAVLVPRPETELVVKTALGVPRPPHARIADLGTGSGAIAAAIALECTDAHVVATDRSAAALAIAKRNVKRLGLRDRIELTLANWLDPFRGDGLDIVLSNPPYIGESEKSGLPPELMHEPPSALFSGHDGLGALSEIARGAVYCLRSGGTLILEHGAAQGHQVRAMLHANGYHDVETLRDLAGHERVTRATNT
;
A
#
# COMPACT_ATOMS: atom_id res chain seq x y z
N MET A 1 -1.83 1.06 -40.62
CA MET A 1 -1.61 1.34 -39.16
C MET A 1 -2.59 0.47 -38.40
N ALA A 2 -2.15 -0.10 -37.26
CA ALA A 2 -3.04 -0.88 -36.41
C ALA A 2 -4.07 0.06 -35.76
N ASN A 3 -5.30 -0.41 -35.62
CA ASN A 3 -6.33 0.33 -34.88
C ASN A 3 -6.39 -0.11 -33.41
N ILE A 4 -7.15 0.62 -32.58
CA ILE A 4 -7.28 0.34 -31.13
C ILE A 4 -7.65 -1.11 -30.88
N ALA A 5 -8.65 -1.66 -31.57
CA ALA A 5 -9.12 -3.02 -31.38
C ALA A 5 -8.03 -4.07 -31.69
N GLN A 6 -7.28 -3.88 -32.78
CA GLN A 6 -6.16 -4.74 -33.13
C GLN A 6 -5.03 -4.65 -32.10
N THR A 7 -4.63 -3.44 -31.74
CA THR A 7 -3.57 -3.15 -30.77
C THR A 7 -3.86 -3.80 -29.41
N LEU A 8 -5.10 -3.72 -28.92
CA LEU A 8 -5.51 -4.38 -27.66
C LEU A 8 -5.42 -5.91 -27.76
N ARG A 9 -5.84 -6.50 -28.89
CA ARG A 9 -5.74 -7.96 -29.07
C ARG A 9 -4.28 -8.44 -29.02
N ASP A 10 -3.40 -7.72 -29.71
CA ASP A 10 -1.98 -8.09 -29.77
C ASP A 10 -1.28 -7.89 -28.41
N ALA A 11 -1.59 -6.80 -27.70
CA ALA A 11 -1.08 -6.57 -26.35
C ALA A 11 -1.52 -7.65 -25.34
N ARG A 12 -2.79 -8.07 -25.39
CA ARG A 12 -3.27 -9.18 -24.55
C ARG A 12 -2.50 -10.48 -24.78
N ARG A 13 -2.12 -10.79 -26.02
CA ARG A 13 -1.30 -11.96 -26.31
C ARG A 13 0.10 -11.84 -25.70
N ARG A 14 0.71 -10.65 -25.80
CA ARG A 14 2.03 -10.37 -25.19
C ARG A 14 2.01 -10.48 -23.66
N LEU A 15 0.89 -10.14 -23.03
CA LEU A 15 0.68 -10.17 -21.58
C LEU A 15 -0.03 -11.44 -21.08
N ALA A 16 -0.21 -12.47 -21.90
CA ALA A 16 -1.06 -13.64 -21.60
C ALA A 16 -0.67 -14.41 -20.31
N GLY A 17 0.56 -14.25 -19.82
CA GLY A 17 1.02 -14.82 -18.53
C GLY A 17 0.56 -14.06 -17.29
N LEU A 18 -0.05 -12.87 -17.45
CA LEU A 18 -0.51 -12.05 -16.33
C LEU A 18 -2.01 -12.25 -16.10
N HIS A 19 -2.42 -12.33 -14.82
CA HIS A 19 -3.84 -12.47 -14.45
C HIS A 19 -4.69 -11.25 -14.87
N ASP A 20 -4.07 -10.07 -14.96
CA ASP A 20 -4.69 -8.79 -15.32
C ASP A 20 -4.38 -8.33 -16.75
N ALA A 21 -3.97 -9.22 -17.65
CA ALA A 21 -3.50 -8.91 -19.00
C ALA A 21 -4.43 -7.97 -19.79
N GLN A 22 -5.75 -8.19 -19.71
CA GLN A 22 -6.73 -7.34 -20.36
C GLN A 22 -6.76 -5.93 -19.77
N LEU A 23 -6.85 -5.84 -18.44
CA LEU A 23 -6.91 -4.57 -17.73
C LEU A 23 -5.62 -3.77 -17.95
N SER A 24 -4.46 -4.43 -17.83
CA SER A 24 -3.15 -3.84 -18.12
C SER A 24 -3.09 -3.27 -19.54
N ALA A 25 -3.46 -4.03 -20.56
CA ALA A 25 -3.45 -3.55 -21.95
C ALA A 25 -4.33 -2.32 -22.16
N GLU A 26 -5.55 -2.33 -21.59
CA GLU A 26 -6.51 -1.23 -21.72
C GLU A 26 -6.03 0.06 -21.02
N LEU A 27 -5.54 -0.06 -19.80
CA LEU A 27 -5.06 1.10 -19.03
C LEU A 27 -3.78 1.69 -19.62
N LEU A 28 -2.86 0.85 -20.10
CA LEU A 28 -1.62 1.32 -20.72
C LEU A 28 -1.90 1.96 -22.09
N LEU A 29 -2.86 1.45 -22.86
CA LEU A 29 -3.26 2.09 -24.12
C LEU A 29 -3.97 3.42 -23.85
N ALA A 30 -4.89 3.47 -22.88
CA ALA A 30 -5.55 4.71 -22.51
C ALA A 30 -4.53 5.78 -22.08
N ARG A 31 -3.47 5.39 -21.33
CA ARG A 31 -2.37 6.27 -20.97
C ARG A 31 -1.60 6.77 -22.19
N ALA A 32 -1.24 5.88 -23.12
CA ALA A 32 -0.48 6.25 -24.32
C ALA A 32 -1.26 7.21 -25.21
N LEU A 33 -2.59 7.05 -25.29
CA LEU A 33 -3.50 7.90 -26.07
C LEU A 33 -3.96 9.17 -25.30
N GLY A 34 -3.61 9.32 -24.02
CA GLY A 34 -4.08 10.44 -23.19
C GLY A 34 -5.61 10.49 -23.03
N CYS A 35 -6.29 9.33 -23.04
CA CYS A 35 -7.74 9.24 -22.96
C CYS A 35 -8.21 8.35 -21.79
N THR A 36 -9.54 8.26 -21.60
CA THR A 36 -10.12 7.34 -20.63
C THR A 36 -10.22 5.92 -21.20
N ARG A 37 -10.25 4.90 -20.34
CA ARG A 37 -10.45 3.51 -20.73
C ARG A 37 -11.75 3.32 -21.52
N SER A 38 -12.84 4.00 -21.16
CA SER A 38 -14.12 3.95 -21.87
C SER A 38 -14.03 4.50 -23.30
N ALA A 39 -13.19 5.50 -23.55
CA ALA A 39 -12.98 6.06 -24.88
C ALA A 39 -12.40 5.05 -25.88
N LEU A 40 -11.65 4.06 -25.43
CA LEU A 40 -11.12 2.98 -26.27
C LEU A 40 -12.24 2.16 -26.93
N TYR A 41 -13.33 1.98 -26.23
CA TYR A 41 -14.49 1.23 -26.72
C TYR A 41 -15.44 2.05 -27.61
N SER A 42 -15.36 3.38 -27.50
CA SER A 42 -16.18 4.27 -28.32
C SER A 42 -15.65 4.45 -29.76
N ALA A 43 -14.35 4.20 -29.96
CA ALA A 43 -13.71 4.38 -31.28
C ALA A 43 -12.70 3.25 -31.58
N PRO A 44 -13.14 1.97 -31.62
CA PRO A 44 -12.25 0.82 -31.75
C PRO A 44 -11.48 0.78 -33.07
N GLU A 45 -12.01 1.41 -34.12
CA GLU A 45 -11.40 1.48 -35.45
C GLU A 45 -10.43 2.65 -35.63
N LYS A 46 -10.31 3.55 -34.61
CA LYS A 46 -9.34 4.66 -34.68
C LYS A 46 -7.93 4.09 -34.80
N ALA A 47 -7.18 4.52 -35.82
CA ALA A 47 -5.75 4.21 -35.94
C ALA A 47 -4.92 4.96 -34.89
N LEU A 48 -3.85 4.34 -34.43
CA LEU A 48 -2.88 4.99 -33.54
C LEU A 48 -1.91 5.84 -34.34
N GLU A 49 -1.58 7.01 -33.82
CA GLU A 49 -0.46 7.81 -34.33
C GLU A 49 0.87 7.10 -34.04
N PRO A 50 1.92 7.34 -34.84
CA PRO A 50 3.22 6.64 -34.66
C PRO A 50 3.81 6.84 -33.26
N GLY A 51 3.67 8.03 -32.66
CA GLY A 51 4.15 8.33 -31.30
C GLY A 51 3.37 7.58 -30.22
N GLU A 52 2.02 7.50 -30.38
CA GLU A 52 1.14 6.75 -29.48
C GLU A 52 1.48 5.24 -29.50
N ALA A 53 1.69 4.69 -30.70
CA ALA A 53 2.06 3.29 -30.87
C ALA A 53 3.42 2.97 -30.21
N THR A 54 4.42 3.83 -30.43
CA THR A 54 5.76 3.66 -29.83
C THR A 54 5.71 3.71 -28.29
N GLU A 55 5.00 4.68 -27.71
CA GLU A 55 4.85 4.78 -26.25
C GLU A 55 4.09 3.58 -25.70
N PHE A 56 3.03 3.14 -26.38
CA PHE A 56 2.28 1.96 -25.95
C PHE A 56 3.16 0.70 -25.98
N ASP A 57 3.92 0.47 -27.06
CA ASP A 57 4.81 -0.68 -27.16
C ASP A 57 5.85 -0.69 -26.02
N ARG A 58 6.45 0.47 -25.71
CA ARG A 58 7.37 0.64 -24.58
C ARG A 58 6.72 0.25 -23.25
N LEU A 59 5.48 0.66 -23.03
CA LEU A 59 4.72 0.34 -21.80
C LEU A 59 4.40 -1.17 -21.72
N ILE A 60 4.01 -1.80 -22.83
CA ILE A 60 3.74 -3.23 -22.87
C ILE A 60 5.02 -4.07 -22.66
N ASP A 61 6.16 -3.65 -23.23
CA ASP A 61 7.44 -4.31 -23.01
C ASP A 61 7.86 -4.24 -21.53
N ALA A 62 7.73 -3.07 -20.90
CA ALA A 62 7.99 -2.91 -19.48
C ALA A 62 7.03 -3.78 -18.64
N ARG A 63 5.73 -3.81 -18.97
CA ARG A 63 4.75 -4.64 -18.25
C ARG A 63 5.06 -6.13 -18.39
N SER A 64 5.41 -6.59 -19.57
CA SER A 64 5.76 -7.98 -19.82
C SER A 64 7.07 -8.43 -19.12
N SER A 65 7.97 -7.49 -18.83
CA SER A 65 9.18 -7.70 -18.01
C SER A 65 8.94 -7.58 -16.51
N GLY A 66 7.69 -7.49 -16.06
CA GLY A 66 7.32 -7.55 -14.65
C GLY A 66 7.21 -6.19 -13.96
N HIS A 67 7.29 -5.06 -14.67
CA HIS A 67 7.07 -3.76 -14.01
C HIS A 67 5.63 -3.65 -13.49
N PRO A 68 5.44 -3.21 -12.23
CA PRO A 68 4.11 -3.01 -11.67
C PRO A 68 3.28 -2.03 -12.51
N LEU A 69 2.02 -2.39 -12.76
CA LEU A 69 1.10 -1.56 -13.53
C LEU A 69 0.99 -0.14 -12.94
N GLY A 70 0.91 -0.04 -11.62
CA GLY A 70 0.84 1.25 -10.91
C GLY A 70 2.03 2.17 -11.23
N TYR A 71 3.24 1.63 -11.36
CA TYR A 71 4.41 2.44 -11.73
C TYR A 71 4.36 2.92 -13.18
N LEU A 72 3.91 2.06 -14.07
CA LEU A 72 3.73 2.41 -15.48
C LEU A 72 2.66 3.48 -15.66
N LEU A 73 1.62 3.46 -14.84
CA LEU A 73 0.57 4.49 -14.81
C LEU A 73 0.97 5.74 -14.01
N GLY A 74 1.94 5.62 -13.08
CA GLY A 74 2.33 6.66 -12.15
C GLY A 74 1.33 6.88 -11.02
N GLN A 75 0.32 6.02 -10.90
CA GLN A 75 -0.73 6.06 -9.88
C GLN A 75 -1.33 4.69 -9.63
N ALA A 76 -1.89 4.52 -8.43
CA ALA A 76 -2.65 3.33 -8.01
C ALA A 76 -3.90 3.76 -7.25
N GLU A 77 -4.95 2.94 -7.32
CA GLU A 77 -6.16 3.14 -6.52
C GLU A 77 -6.02 2.46 -5.16
N PHE A 78 -6.46 3.12 -4.10
CA PHE A 78 -6.58 2.58 -2.75
C PHE A 78 -7.68 3.35 -2.02
N TRP A 79 -8.63 2.64 -1.41
CA TRP A 79 -9.77 3.25 -0.70
C TRP A 79 -10.53 4.29 -1.57
N SER A 80 -10.75 3.96 -2.84
CA SER A 80 -11.30 4.87 -3.87
C SER A 80 -10.49 6.15 -4.10
N LEU A 81 -9.24 6.22 -3.60
CA LEU A 81 -8.34 7.36 -3.81
C LEU A 81 -7.36 7.04 -4.94
N SER A 82 -7.17 7.97 -5.86
CA SER A 82 -6.08 7.88 -6.85
C SER A 82 -4.79 8.45 -6.24
N LEU A 83 -3.87 7.57 -5.89
CA LEU A 83 -2.60 7.92 -5.25
C LEU A 83 -1.44 7.84 -6.24
N LEU A 84 -0.55 8.84 -6.22
CA LEU A 84 0.73 8.78 -6.93
C LEU A 84 1.59 7.66 -6.33
N VAL A 85 2.20 6.88 -7.20
CA VAL A 85 3.18 5.86 -6.84
C VAL A 85 4.40 5.94 -7.77
N SER A 86 5.52 5.42 -7.31
CA SER A 86 6.78 5.31 -8.06
C SER A 86 7.62 4.17 -7.45
N PRO A 87 8.77 3.78 -8.04
CA PRO A 87 9.67 2.80 -7.44
C PRO A 87 10.23 3.18 -6.05
N ALA A 88 9.87 4.33 -5.49
CA ALA A 88 10.22 4.73 -4.14
C ALA A 88 9.28 4.19 -3.06
N VAL A 89 8.11 3.64 -3.42
CA VAL A 89 7.07 3.18 -2.49
C VAL A 89 6.46 1.85 -2.94
N LEU A 90 6.00 1.04 -2.01
CA LEU A 90 5.15 -0.11 -2.31
C LEU A 90 3.88 0.38 -3.04
N VAL A 91 3.47 -0.30 -4.09
CA VAL A 91 2.13 -0.06 -4.67
C VAL A 91 1.08 -0.50 -3.66
N PRO A 92 0.15 0.36 -3.24
CA PRO A 92 -0.90 -0.01 -2.29
C PRO A 92 -1.65 -1.27 -2.73
N ARG A 93 -1.89 -2.19 -1.80
CA ARG A 93 -2.56 -3.47 -2.05
C ARG A 93 -4.01 -3.42 -1.57
N PRO A 94 -4.94 -4.07 -2.27
CA PRO A 94 -6.34 -4.15 -1.83
C PRO A 94 -6.48 -4.75 -0.42
N GLU A 95 -5.64 -5.74 -0.07
CA GLU A 95 -5.64 -6.39 1.24
C GLU A 95 -5.34 -5.40 2.38
N THR A 96 -4.52 -4.38 2.12
CA THR A 96 -4.18 -3.32 3.09
C THR A 96 -5.41 -2.46 3.47
N GLU A 97 -6.46 -2.44 2.66
CA GLU A 97 -7.72 -1.77 3.02
C GLU A 97 -8.35 -2.38 4.28
N LEU A 98 -8.01 -3.64 4.62
CA LEU A 98 -8.45 -4.26 5.87
C LEU A 98 -7.85 -3.56 7.10
N VAL A 99 -6.64 -3.00 7.01
CA VAL A 99 -6.05 -2.17 8.08
C VAL A 99 -6.92 -0.94 8.33
N VAL A 100 -7.29 -0.23 7.27
CA VAL A 100 -8.18 0.95 7.35
C VAL A 100 -9.53 0.56 7.94
N LYS A 101 -10.18 -0.47 7.38
CA LYS A 101 -11.48 -0.96 7.87
C LYS A 101 -11.43 -1.33 9.35
N THR A 102 -10.36 -2.00 9.79
CA THR A 102 -10.17 -2.40 11.19
C THR A 102 -10.04 -1.17 12.08
N ALA A 103 -9.26 -0.17 11.67
CA ALA A 103 -9.07 1.07 12.42
C ALA A 103 -10.38 1.88 12.58
N LEU A 104 -11.19 1.91 11.53
CA LEU A 104 -12.50 2.58 11.58
C LEU A 104 -13.49 1.89 12.52
N GLY A 105 -13.33 0.59 12.75
CA GLY A 105 -14.13 -0.19 13.70
C GLY A 105 -13.68 -0.11 15.15
N VAL A 106 -12.53 0.52 15.45
CA VAL A 106 -12.02 0.66 16.82
C VAL A 106 -12.62 1.90 17.49
N PRO A 107 -13.11 1.78 18.74
CA PRO A 107 -13.52 2.95 19.54
C PRO A 107 -12.35 3.93 19.72
N ARG A 108 -12.57 5.19 19.47
CA ARG A 108 -11.56 6.24 19.64
C ARG A 108 -12.19 7.50 20.24
N PRO A 109 -11.44 8.31 20.99
CA PRO A 109 -11.92 9.61 21.46
C PRO A 109 -12.04 10.61 20.30
N PRO A 110 -12.78 11.71 20.48
CA PRO A 110 -12.65 12.88 19.61
C PRO A 110 -11.20 13.37 19.54
N HIS A 111 -10.79 13.85 18.37
CA HIS A 111 -9.41 14.32 18.11
C HIS A 111 -8.32 13.25 18.36
N ALA A 112 -8.65 11.98 18.10
CA ALA A 112 -7.73 10.88 18.28
C ALA A 112 -6.39 11.12 17.55
N ARG A 113 -5.29 10.75 18.21
CA ARG A 113 -3.93 10.77 17.65
C ARG A 113 -3.59 9.40 17.09
N ILE A 114 -3.42 9.32 15.78
CA ILE A 114 -3.22 8.06 15.05
C ILE A 114 -1.83 8.09 14.39
N ALA A 115 -1.05 7.04 14.57
CA ALA A 115 0.22 6.88 13.87
C ALA A 115 0.10 5.87 12.73
N ASP A 116 0.59 6.22 11.53
CA ASP A 116 0.77 5.32 10.39
C ASP A 116 2.27 5.10 10.17
N LEU A 117 2.76 3.90 10.49
CA LEU A 117 4.19 3.57 10.49
C LEU A 117 4.60 2.88 9.20
N GLY A 118 5.64 3.40 8.53
CA GLY A 118 6.04 2.95 7.21
C GLY A 118 5.01 3.35 6.15
N THR A 119 4.62 4.62 6.16
CA THR A 119 3.46 5.13 5.41
C THR A 119 3.58 4.98 3.88
N GLY A 120 4.79 4.83 3.35
CA GLY A 120 5.02 4.65 1.92
C GLY A 120 4.44 5.79 1.07
N SER A 121 3.41 5.50 0.28
CA SER A 121 2.69 6.49 -0.53
C SER A 121 1.75 7.39 0.28
N GLY A 122 1.57 7.14 1.58
CA GLY A 122 0.59 7.80 2.43
C GLY A 122 -0.82 7.22 2.32
N ALA A 123 -0.97 5.99 1.82
CA ALA A 123 -2.26 5.39 1.50
C ALA A 123 -3.15 5.20 2.74
N ILE A 124 -2.63 4.53 3.78
CA ILE A 124 -3.36 4.32 5.04
C ILE A 124 -3.65 5.66 5.71
N ALA A 125 -2.62 6.51 5.87
CA ALA A 125 -2.77 7.83 6.49
C ALA A 125 -3.85 8.67 5.80
N ALA A 126 -3.87 8.69 4.45
CA ALA A 126 -4.84 9.45 3.68
C ALA A 126 -6.28 8.91 3.86
N ALA A 127 -6.45 7.59 3.79
CA ALA A 127 -7.75 6.95 3.99
C ALA A 127 -8.29 7.24 5.40
N ILE A 128 -7.47 7.07 6.44
CA ILE A 128 -7.84 7.36 7.83
C ILE A 128 -8.20 8.85 8.01
N ALA A 129 -7.40 9.77 7.48
CA ALA A 129 -7.67 11.19 7.63
C ALA A 129 -8.95 11.63 6.93
N LEU A 130 -9.37 11.00 5.85
CA LEU A 130 -10.64 11.29 5.17
C LEU A 130 -11.84 10.76 5.94
N GLU A 131 -11.75 9.53 6.44
CA GLU A 131 -12.85 8.90 7.17
C GLU A 131 -13.00 9.44 8.62
N CYS A 132 -11.90 9.73 9.28
CA CYS A 132 -11.85 10.24 10.65
C CYS A 132 -11.60 11.75 10.63
N THR A 133 -12.62 12.55 10.28
CA THR A 133 -12.49 14.00 10.02
C THR A 133 -12.03 14.83 11.21
N ASP A 134 -12.06 14.33 12.41
CA ASP A 134 -11.59 14.97 13.64
C ASP A 134 -10.23 14.45 14.15
N ALA A 135 -9.71 13.34 13.60
CA ALA A 135 -8.45 12.76 14.05
C ALA A 135 -7.23 13.50 13.47
N HIS A 136 -6.10 13.43 14.15
CA HIS A 136 -4.79 13.86 13.65
C HIS A 136 -3.91 12.64 13.37
N VAL A 137 -3.37 12.56 12.15
CA VAL A 137 -2.55 11.44 11.71
C VAL A 137 -1.08 11.87 11.64
N VAL A 138 -0.20 11.15 12.32
CA VAL A 138 1.26 11.29 12.16
C VAL A 138 1.76 10.09 11.37
N ALA A 139 2.25 10.34 10.17
CA ALA A 139 2.70 9.30 9.25
C ALA A 139 4.23 9.30 9.16
N THR A 140 4.85 8.20 9.54
CA THR A 140 6.32 8.06 9.55
C THR A 140 6.80 7.15 8.43
N ASP A 141 7.98 7.45 7.90
CA ASP A 141 8.72 6.55 7.01
C ASP A 141 10.23 6.85 7.15
N ARG A 142 11.06 5.83 7.07
CA ARG A 142 12.52 6.00 7.06
C ARG A 142 13.07 6.45 5.72
N SER A 143 12.28 6.37 4.65
CA SER A 143 12.64 6.75 3.29
C SER A 143 12.17 8.16 2.98
N ALA A 144 13.11 9.10 2.83
CA ALA A 144 12.80 10.45 2.36
C ALA A 144 12.15 10.46 0.96
N ALA A 145 12.49 9.48 0.10
CA ALA A 145 11.89 9.33 -1.21
C ALA A 145 10.42 8.91 -1.11
N ALA A 146 10.08 8.00 -0.19
CA ALA A 146 8.69 7.62 0.09
C ALA A 146 7.89 8.82 0.61
N LEU A 147 8.42 9.55 1.60
CA LEU A 147 7.78 10.74 2.13
C LEU A 147 7.57 11.84 1.07
N ALA A 148 8.45 11.95 0.07
CA ALA A 148 8.24 12.88 -1.04
C ALA A 148 6.99 12.50 -1.88
N ILE A 149 6.71 11.21 -2.07
CA ILE A 149 5.48 10.73 -2.72
C ILE A 149 4.28 10.97 -1.81
N ALA A 150 4.34 10.57 -0.53
CA ALA A 150 3.28 10.81 0.46
C ALA A 150 2.91 12.30 0.53
N LYS A 151 3.90 13.20 0.57
CA LYS A 151 3.69 14.66 0.59
C LYS A 151 2.92 15.17 -0.63
N ARG A 152 3.21 14.62 -1.81
CA ARG A 152 2.46 14.95 -3.04
C ARG A 152 1.01 14.47 -2.97
N ASN A 153 0.78 13.26 -2.45
CA ASN A 153 -0.55 12.70 -2.26
C ASN A 153 -1.35 13.49 -1.22
N VAL A 154 -0.79 13.74 -0.05
CA VAL A 154 -1.40 14.56 1.01
C VAL A 154 -1.79 15.96 0.48
N LYS A 155 -0.90 16.57 -0.33
CA LYS A 155 -1.20 17.86 -0.98
C LYS A 155 -2.37 17.76 -1.96
N ARG A 156 -2.37 16.74 -2.84
CA ARG A 156 -3.42 16.55 -3.85
C ARG A 156 -4.80 16.31 -3.24
N LEU A 157 -4.83 15.62 -2.09
CA LEU A 157 -6.04 15.29 -1.36
C LEU A 157 -6.51 16.40 -0.38
N GLY A 158 -5.75 17.50 -0.25
CA GLY A 158 -6.10 18.60 0.66
C GLY A 158 -5.96 18.26 2.15
N LEU A 159 -5.08 17.29 2.50
CA LEU A 159 -4.98 16.75 3.86
C LEU A 159 -3.79 17.29 4.68
N ARG A 160 -3.17 18.41 4.26
CA ARG A 160 -1.94 18.94 4.88
C ARG A 160 -2.10 19.32 6.36
N ASP A 161 -3.27 19.77 6.74
CA ASP A 161 -3.57 20.18 8.12
C ASP A 161 -4.01 19.00 9.00
N ARG A 162 -4.09 17.81 8.42
CA ARG A 162 -4.61 16.61 9.05
C ARG A 162 -3.56 15.48 9.16
N ILE A 163 -2.53 15.53 8.28
CA ILE A 163 -1.48 14.53 8.22
C ILE A 163 -0.13 15.22 8.36
N GLU A 164 0.58 14.89 9.44
CA GLU A 164 1.97 15.23 9.65
C GLU A 164 2.86 14.12 9.09
N LEU A 165 3.82 14.48 8.24
CA LEU A 165 4.77 13.54 7.63
C LEU A 165 6.14 13.69 8.29
N THR A 166 6.66 12.63 8.88
CA THR A 166 7.89 12.65 9.66
C THR A 166 8.90 11.60 9.16
N LEU A 167 10.12 12.05 8.86
CA LEU A 167 11.24 11.14 8.53
C LEU A 167 11.76 10.50 9.80
N ALA A 168 11.46 9.22 10.01
CA ALA A 168 11.82 8.50 11.22
C ALA A 168 11.79 6.98 11.02
N ASN A 169 12.48 6.25 11.88
CA ASN A 169 12.30 4.82 12.00
C ASN A 169 11.15 4.55 12.97
N TRP A 170 10.08 3.96 12.45
CA TRP A 170 8.86 3.57 13.17
C TRP A 170 8.37 4.61 14.19
N LEU A 171 8.59 4.35 15.47
CA LEU A 171 8.05 5.10 16.61
C LEU A 171 9.03 6.11 17.22
N ASP A 172 10.21 6.31 16.64
CA ASP A 172 11.25 7.23 17.18
C ASP A 172 10.72 8.64 17.53
N PRO A 173 9.78 9.25 16.78
CA PRO A 173 9.28 10.59 17.10
C PRO A 173 8.32 10.61 18.28
N PHE A 174 7.79 9.46 18.68
CA PHE A 174 6.76 9.38 19.71
C PHE A 174 7.40 9.13 21.08
N ARG A 175 6.95 9.88 22.07
CA ARG A 175 7.39 9.72 23.45
C ARG A 175 6.21 9.74 24.40
N GLY A 176 6.16 8.75 25.29
CA GLY A 176 5.09 8.62 26.30
C GLY A 176 3.73 8.23 25.68
N ASP A 177 2.78 8.01 26.55
CA ASP A 177 1.44 7.50 26.27
C ASP A 177 0.56 8.55 25.56
N GLY A 178 0.69 8.69 24.26
CA GLY A 178 -0.01 9.76 23.56
C GLY A 178 -0.78 9.34 22.33
N LEU A 179 -0.63 8.10 21.86
CA LEU A 179 -1.31 7.59 20.67
C LEU A 179 -2.56 6.79 21.05
N ASP A 180 -3.64 7.02 20.34
CA ASP A 180 -4.87 6.25 20.45
C ASP A 180 -4.82 4.99 19.60
N ILE A 181 -4.26 5.10 18.39
CA ILE A 181 -4.14 3.99 17.44
C ILE A 181 -2.77 4.05 16.76
N VAL A 182 -2.12 2.90 16.65
CA VAL A 182 -0.94 2.70 15.81
C VAL A 182 -1.30 1.73 14.69
N LEU A 183 -1.03 2.13 13.44
CA LEU A 183 -1.27 1.36 12.23
C LEU A 183 0.05 1.07 11.54
N SER A 184 0.20 -0.09 10.94
CA SER A 184 1.31 -0.37 10.04
C SER A 184 0.98 -1.50 9.05
N ASN A 185 1.43 -1.31 7.80
CA ASN A 185 1.72 -2.39 6.89
C ASN A 185 3.25 -2.46 6.73
N PRO A 186 3.97 -3.11 7.65
CA PRO A 186 5.42 -3.17 7.63
C PRO A 186 5.90 -4.23 6.62
N PRO A 187 7.18 -4.23 6.22
CA PRO A 187 7.75 -5.35 5.48
C PRO A 187 7.65 -6.63 6.34
N TYR A 188 7.13 -7.68 5.74
CA TYR A 188 6.89 -8.96 6.42
C TYR A 188 7.37 -10.19 5.62
N ILE A 189 8.06 -10.00 4.51
CA ILE A 189 8.62 -11.12 3.72
C ILE A 189 9.99 -11.49 4.29
N GLY A 190 10.21 -12.77 4.51
CA GLY A 190 11.51 -13.31 4.89
C GLY A 190 12.48 -13.31 3.71
N GLU A 191 13.75 -13.03 3.94
CA GLU A 191 14.78 -13.10 2.89
C GLU A 191 14.87 -14.50 2.26
N SER A 192 14.53 -15.55 3.01
CA SER A 192 14.46 -16.93 2.53
C SER A 192 13.38 -17.15 1.45
N GLU A 193 12.35 -16.31 1.40
CA GLU A 193 11.24 -16.42 0.46
C GLU A 193 11.52 -15.71 -0.89
N LYS A 194 12.61 -14.96 -0.98
CA LYS A 194 12.92 -14.07 -2.11
C LYS A 194 12.90 -14.78 -3.47
N SER A 195 13.37 -16.01 -3.55
CA SER A 195 13.44 -16.76 -4.81
C SER A 195 12.07 -17.21 -5.36
N GLY A 196 11.02 -17.18 -4.54
CA GLY A 196 9.66 -17.59 -4.91
C GLY A 196 8.72 -16.44 -5.23
N LEU A 197 9.20 -15.19 -5.15
CA LEU A 197 8.34 -14.03 -5.31
C LEU A 197 7.98 -13.74 -6.77
N PRO A 198 6.77 -13.21 -7.03
CA PRO A 198 6.38 -12.71 -8.33
C PRO A 198 7.38 -11.66 -8.85
N PRO A 199 7.69 -11.67 -10.17
CA PRO A 199 8.63 -10.71 -10.76
C PRO A 199 8.32 -9.24 -10.47
N GLU A 200 7.05 -8.89 -10.33
CA GLU A 200 6.60 -7.53 -10.02
C GLU A 200 7.18 -6.99 -8.71
N LEU A 201 7.26 -7.83 -7.67
CA LEU A 201 7.79 -7.44 -6.38
C LEU A 201 9.29 -7.08 -6.45
N MET A 202 10.01 -7.63 -7.42
CA MET A 202 11.44 -7.32 -7.60
C MET A 202 11.71 -5.90 -8.11
N HIS A 203 10.68 -5.21 -8.60
CA HIS A 203 10.73 -3.81 -9.00
C HIS A 203 10.34 -2.83 -7.87
N GLU A 204 9.86 -3.36 -6.75
CA GLU A 204 9.45 -2.57 -5.59
C GLU A 204 10.61 -2.40 -4.60
N PRO A 205 10.59 -1.38 -3.71
CA PRO A 205 11.71 -1.13 -2.81
C PRO A 205 11.94 -2.34 -1.88
N PRO A 206 13.13 -2.95 -1.85
CA PRO A 206 13.41 -4.08 -0.96
C PRO A 206 13.12 -3.78 0.51
N SER A 207 13.31 -2.54 0.92
CA SER A 207 13.03 -2.08 2.29
C SER A 207 11.55 -2.05 2.66
N ALA A 208 10.65 -2.09 1.68
CA ALA A 208 9.22 -2.18 1.88
C ALA A 208 8.69 -3.63 1.83
N LEU A 209 9.56 -4.59 1.46
CA LEU A 209 9.18 -6.00 1.30
C LEU A 209 9.80 -6.89 2.38
N PHE A 210 11.12 -6.75 2.62
CA PHE A 210 11.89 -7.71 3.41
C PHE A 210 12.16 -7.25 4.83
N SER A 211 12.01 -8.16 5.80
CA SER A 211 12.24 -7.92 7.21
C SER A 211 12.95 -9.09 7.90
N GLY A 212 14.25 -9.20 7.71
CA GLY A 212 15.07 -10.25 8.29
C GLY A 212 14.82 -11.61 7.65
N HIS A 213 15.29 -12.67 8.31
CA HIS A 213 15.27 -14.02 7.77
C HIS A 213 13.85 -14.60 7.62
N ASP A 214 12.99 -14.34 8.61
CA ASP A 214 11.65 -14.91 8.76
C ASP A 214 10.50 -13.89 8.53
N GLY A 215 10.83 -12.66 8.19
CA GLY A 215 9.85 -11.60 7.93
C GLY A 215 9.23 -10.98 9.19
N LEU A 216 9.63 -11.39 10.41
CA LEU A 216 9.02 -10.92 11.65
C LEU A 216 9.74 -9.74 12.30
N GLY A 217 10.89 -9.32 11.79
CA GLY A 217 11.74 -8.29 12.42
C GLY A 217 11.04 -6.97 12.64
N ALA A 218 10.43 -6.38 11.60
CA ALA A 218 9.71 -5.11 11.69
C ALA A 218 8.46 -5.21 12.57
N LEU A 219 7.70 -6.30 12.42
CA LEU A 219 6.53 -6.59 13.27
C LEU A 219 6.91 -6.60 14.76
N SER A 220 8.03 -7.27 15.10
CA SER A 220 8.53 -7.35 16.47
C SER A 220 9.01 -6.00 17.01
N GLU A 221 9.70 -5.21 16.19
CA GLU A 221 10.18 -3.87 16.57
C GLU A 221 9.00 -2.94 16.86
N ILE A 222 8.00 -2.92 15.98
CA ILE A 222 6.80 -2.10 16.15
C ILE A 222 6.01 -2.55 17.38
N ALA A 223 5.76 -3.86 17.54
CA ALA A 223 4.99 -4.39 18.67
C ALA A 223 5.63 -4.00 20.03
N ARG A 224 6.95 -4.10 20.16
CA ARG A 224 7.67 -3.71 21.38
C ARG A 224 7.64 -2.21 21.63
N GLY A 225 7.81 -1.39 20.58
CA GLY A 225 7.83 0.06 20.71
C GLY A 225 6.46 0.65 21.00
N ALA A 226 5.41 0.10 20.41
CA ALA A 226 4.06 0.66 20.51
C ALA A 226 3.48 0.56 21.93
N VAL A 227 3.91 -0.39 22.75
CA VAL A 227 3.54 -0.46 24.19
C VAL A 227 3.84 0.84 24.92
N TYR A 228 4.94 1.51 24.58
CA TYR A 228 5.39 2.74 25.25
C TYR A 228 4.83 4.03 24.63
N CYS A 229 4.13 3.93 23.52
CA CYS A 229 3.61 5.09 22.80
C CYS A 229 2.08 5.13 22.77
N LEU A 230 1.44 3.97 22.84
CA LEU A 230 0.00 3.85 22.97
C LEU A 230 -0.43 4.17 24.41
N ARG A 231 -1.50 4.95 24.55
CA ARG A 231 -2.15 5.10 25.87
C ARG A 231 -2.74 3.76 26.35
N SER A 232 -3.07 3.66 27.62
CA SER A 232 -3.87 2.53 28.12
C SER A 232 -5.20 2.47 27.37
N GLY A 233 -5.57 1.27 26.89
CA GLY A 233 -6.72 1.05 26.01
C GLY A 233 -6.50 1.51 24.57
N GLY A 234 -5.31 1.96 24.18
CA GLY A 234 -4.95 2.26 22.81
C GLY A 234 -4.78 1.00 21.95
N THR A 235 -4.93 1.10 20.66
CA THR A 235 -4.96 -0.09 19.77
C THR A 235 -3.79 -0.10 18.81
N LEU A 236 -3.12 -1.25 18.72
CA LEU A 236 -2.14 -1.58 17.67
C LEU A 236 -2.82 -2.42 16.58
N ILE A 237 -2.61 -2.06 15.31
CA ILE A 237 -3.14 -2.77 14.13
C ILE A 237 -2.00 -3.02 13.16
N LEU A 238 -1.72 -4.29 12.88
CA LEU A 238 -0.59 -4.72 12.04
C LEU A 238 -1.09 -5.60 10.88
N GLU A 239 -0.72 -5.24 9.65
CA GLU A 239 -0.76 -6.18 8.52
C GLU A 239 0.41 -7.14 8.62
N HIS A 240 0.20 -8.39 8.18
CA HIS A 240 1.22 -9.44 8.16
C HIS A 240 0.95 -10.46 7.05
N GLY A 241 1.92 -11.32 6.77
CA GLY A 241 1.76 -12.42 5.82
C GLY A 241 0.71 -13.44 6.27
N ALA A 242 0.05 -14.08 5.31
CA ALA A 242 -1.06 -15.02 5.54
C ALA A 242 -0.71 -16.17 6.51
N ALA A 243 0.54 -16.60 6.55
CA ALA A 243 1.01 -17.68 7.43
C ALA A 243 1.55 -17.18 8.79
N GLN A 244 1.65 -15.88 9.01
CA GLN A 244 2.31 -15.30 10.19
C GLN A 244 1.35 -15.00 11.36
N GLY A 245 0.03 -15.14 11.19
CA GLY A 245 -0.95 -14.75 12.21
C GLY A 245 -0.71 -15.36 13.58
N HIS A 246 -0.32 -16.65 13.65
CA HIS A 246 -0.01 -17.31 14.92
C HIS A 246 1.19 -16.67 15.63
N GLN A 247 2.29 -16.41 14.90
CA GLN A 247 3.50 -15.79 15.44
C GLN A 247 3.23 -14.35 15.91
N VAL A 248 2.43 -13.58 15.13
CA VAL A 248 2.07 -12.21 15.48
C VAL A 248 1.21 -12.20 16.76
N ARG A 249 0.21 -13.06 16.90
CA ARG A 249 -0.58 -13.16 18.14
C ARG A 249 0.29 -13.52 19.34
N ALA A 250 1.16 -14.51 19.21
CA ALA A 250 2.08 -14.91 20.28
C ALA A 250 3.02 -13.76 20.70
N MET A 251 3.55 -13.03 19.71
CA MET A 251 4.39 -11.85 19.91
C MET A 251 3.64 -10.74 20.67
N LEU A 252 2.40 -10.45 20.30
CA LEU A 252 1.61 -9.41 20.96
C LEU A 252 1.29 -9.78 22.40
N HIS A 253 0.88 -11.01 22.66
CA HIS A 253 0.68 -11.51 24.05
C HIS A 253 1.96 -11.42 24.89
N ALA A 254 3.11 -11.79 24.32
CA ALA A 254 4.39 -11.71 25.01
C ALA A 254 4.82 -10.27 25.35
N ASN A 255 4.32 -9.27 24.61
CA ASN A 255 4.54 -7.85 24.89
C ASN A 255 3.45 -7.23 25.80
N GLY A 256 2.51 -8.01 26.33
CA GLY A 256 1.51 -7.53 27.29
C GLY A 256 0.21 -7.02 26.70
N TYR A 257 0.02 -7.12 25.36
CA TYR A 257 -1.24 -6.77 24.75
C TYR A 257 -2.35 -7.76 25.09
N HIS A 258 -3.57 -7.26 25.17
CA HIS A 258 -4.79 -8.05 25.36
C HIS A 258 -5.77 -7.86 24.18
N ASP A 259 -6.89 -8.55 24.18
CA ASP A 259 -7.90 -8.54 23.10
C ASP A 259 -7.29 -8.77 21.70
N VAL A 260 -6.32 -9.68 21.64
CA VAL A 260 -5.59 -9.97 20.41
C VAL A 260 -6.48 -10.76 19.44
N GLU A 261 -6.82 -10.13 18.32
CA GLU A 261 -7.70 -10.71 17.29
C GLU A 261 -7.08 -10.59 15.92
N THR A 262 -7.13 -11.68 15.14
CA THR A 262 -6.69 -11.68 13.74
C THR A 262 -7.89 -11.71 12.79
N LEU A 263 -7.91 -10.78 11.85
CA LEU A 263 -8.94 -10.64 10.84
C LEU A 263 -8.46 -11.21 9.50
N ARG A 264 -9.43 -11.68 8.71
CA ARG A 264 -9.17 -12.27 7.39
C ARG A 264 -9.53 -11.30 6.27
N ASP A 265 -8.74 -11.35 5.20
CA ASP A 265 -9.04 -10.66 3.96
C ASP A 265 -10.22 -11.31 3.20
N LEU A 266 -10.62 -10.73 2.07
CA LEU A 266 -11.73 -11.24 1.25
C LEU A 266 -11.44 -12.62 0.64
N ALA A 267 -10.19 -13.03 0.55
CA ALA A 267 -9.79 -14.37 0.11
C ALA A 267 -9.78 -15.40 1.27
N GLY A 268 -10.07 -14.97 2.50
CA GLY A 268 -10.12 -15.81 3.70
C GLY A 268 -8.76 -16.03 4.37
N HIS A 269 -7.71 -15.34 3.93
CA HIS A 269 -6.38 -15.43 4.55
C HIS A 269 -6.27 -14.52 5.77
N GLU A 270 -5.60 -14.98 6.83
CA GLU A 270 -5.21 -14.13 7.95
C GLU A 270 -4.32 -13.00 7.44
N ARG A 271 -4.67 -11.74 7.75
CA ARG A 271 -3.98 -10.59 7.16
C ARG A 271 -3.70 -9.46 8.13
N VAL A 272 -4.60 -9.19 9.04
CA VAL A 272 -4.48 -8.07 9.98
C VAL A 272 -4.70 -8.58 11.40
N THR A 273 -3.79 -8.26 12.31
CA THR A 273 -3.98 -8.51 13.73
C THR A 273 -4.10 -7.19 14.47
N ARG A 274 -5.14 -7.06 15.29
CA ARG A 274 -5.32 -5.95 16.23
C ARG A 274 -5.12 -6.42 17.66
N ALA A 275 -4.68 -5.50 18.52
CA ALA A 275 -4.51 -5.75 19.94
C ALA A 275 -4.62 -4.47 20.75
N THR A 276 -5.03 -4.56 22.00
CA THR A 276 -5.22 -3.43 22.90
C THR A 276 -4.04 -3.33 23.88
N ASN A 277 -3.50 -2.12 24.07
CA ASN A 277 -2.45 -1.86 25.06
C ASN A 277 -3.05 -1.81 26.48
N THR A 278 -2.30 -2.29 27.46
CA THR A 278 -2.75 -2.39 28.87
C THR A 278 -2.88 -1.04 29.53
#